data_1d6869c83e425107a408dba7f8503eb3
#
_entry.id   1d6869c83e425107a408dba7f8503eb3
#
_cell.length_a   1.000
_cell.length_b   1.000
_cell.length_c   1.000
_cell.angle_alpha   90.00
_cell.angle_beta   90.00
_cell.angle_gamma   90.00
#
_symmetry.space_group_name_H-M   'P 1'
#
loop_
_entity.id
_entity.type
_entity.pdbx_description
1 polymer ?
#
loop_
_entity_poly.entity_id
_entity_poly.type
_entity_poly.pdbx_seq_one_letter_code
_entity_poly.pdbx_strand_id
1 'polypeptide(L)'
;YKFAWRMFDGKTTFPAPVKVNCESGQHIPRLKIPECIMNGKFEWYGKGFCGNAIETQMHPYQYPAPGYGKIKMYWKYGGPHIGTMTATNRYAKMYTSESLEFVVNQSIWFEGEVMFADVILPACTNYERWDISEFANCSGYIPDNFQMANNRVISLQAKCIEPLGESKSDYDIYALMSKKLGIYDIFTEGKDELDWVKQYYNATDCPK
;
A
#
# COMPACT_ATOMS: atom_id res chain seq x y z
N TYR A 1 3.59 0.42 -12.66
CA TYR A 1 4.90 0.27 -13.30
C TYR A 1 4.79 0.05 -14.81
N LYS A 2 4.09 -0.96 -15.29
CA LYS A 2 3.90 -1.18 -16.74
C LYS A 2 3.43 0.07 -17.48
N PHE A 3 2.75 0.93 -16.79
CA PHE A 3 2.24 2.15 -17.36
C PHE A 3 3.32 3.20 -17.57
N ALA A 4 4.13 3.42 -16.55
CA ALA A 4 5.19 4.41 -16.58
C ALA A 4 6.17 4.17 -17.74
N TRP A 5 6.59 2.96 -17.94
CA TRP A 5 7.55 2.66 -18.98
C TRP A 5 6.94 2.61 -20.39
N ARG A 6 5.63 2.43 -20.54
CA ARG A 6 4.97 2.64 -21.83
C ARG A 6 5.10 4.06 -22.35
N MET A 7 5.28 5.01 -21.47
CA MET A 7 5.54 6.39 -21.84
C MET A 7 6.99 6.64 -22.27
N PHE A 8 7.89 5.70 -21.99
CA PHE A 8 9.31 5.80 -22.21
C PHE A 8 9.85 4.57 -22.94
N ASP A 9 9.48 4.38 -24.17
CA ASP A 9 9.96 3.29 -25.04
C ASP A 9 9.46 1.88 -24.68
N GLY A 10 8.46 1.75 -23.84
CA GLY A 10 7.91 0.45 -23.52
C GLY A 10 8.78 -0.41 -22.61
N LYS A 11 9.68 0.18 -21.83
CA LYS A 11 10.55 -0.53 -20.89
C LYS A 11 10.24 -0.20 -19.46
N THR A 12 10.23 -1.19 -18.57
CA THR A 12 9.99 -0.96 -17.16
C THR A 12 11.28 -0.50 -16.50
N THR A 13 11.16 0.48 -15.63
CA THR A 13 12.25 0.90 -14.78
C THR A 13 12.47 -0.12 -13.67
N PHE A 14 11.40 -0.59 -13.03
CA PHE A 14 11.48 -1.67 -12.05
C PHE A 14 10.77 -2.93 -12.52
N PRO A 15 11.25 -4.12 -12.14
CA PRO A 15 10.52 -5.35 -12.37
C PRO A 15 9.16 -5.26 -11.69
N ALA A 16 8.14 -5.81 -12.34
CA ALA A 16 6.86 -5.95 -11.68
C ALA A 16 7.06 -6.75 -10.38
N PRO A 17 6.57 -6.27 -9.25
CA PRO A 17 6.59 -7.06 -8.03
C PRO A 17 5.94 -8.41 -8.32
N VAL A 18 6.43 -9.44 -7.67
CA VAL A 18 5.81 -10.77 -7.75
C VAL A 18 4.31 -10.56 -7.58
N LYS A 19 3.53 -11.07 -8.51
CA LYS A 19 2.08 -11.05 -8.38
C LYS A 19 1.72 -11.78 -7.10
N VAL A 20 1.63 -11.04 -6.03
CA VAL A 20 0.89 -11.54 -4.89
C VAL A 20 -0.52 -11.74 -5.40
N ASN A 21 -1.13 -12.87 -5.10
CA ASN A 21 -2.53 -13.16 -5.44
C ASN A 21 -3.50 -12.21 -4.69
N CYS A 22 -3.21 -10.94 -4.74
CA CYS A 22 -4.09 -9.85 -4.34
C CYS A 22 -5.04 -9.43 -5.46
N GLU A 23 -5.12 -10.19 -6.52
CA GLU A 23 -6.28 -10.17 -7.42
C GLU A 23 -7.50 -10.80 -6.72
N SER A 24 -7.56 -10.63 -5.40
CA SER A 24 -8.80 -10.82 -4.68
C SER A 24 -9.82 -9.90 -5.33
N GLY A 25 -10.91 -10.42 -5.79
CA GLY A 25 -11.95 -9.62 -6.42
C GLY A 25 -12.62 -8.59 -5.50
N GLN A 26 -12.13 -8.41 -4.26
CA GLN A 26 -12.69 -7.48 -3.30
C GLN A 26 -11.93 -6.16 -3.30
N HIS A 27 -12.24 -5.31 -4.26
CA HIS A 27 -11.74 -3.95 -4.34
C HIS A 27 -12.73 -2.98 -3.71
N ILE A 28 -12.27 -2.19 -2.75
CA ILE A 28 -13.09 -1.17 -2.09
C ILE A 28 -12.43 0.19 -2.32
N PRO A 29 -13.11 1.13 -3.00
CA PRO A 29 -12.63 2.49 -3.09
C PRO A 29 -12.46 3.11 -1.72
N ARG A 30 -11.38 3.87 -1.50
CA ARG A 30 -11.10 4.48 -0.20
C ARG A 30 -12.32 5.20 0.39
N LEU A 31 -13.01 5.99 -0.43
CA LEU A 31 -14.19 6.74 0.02
C LEU A 31 -15.37 5.85 0.44
N LYS A 32 -15.34 4.55 0.16
CA LYS A 32 -16.41 3.60 0.49
C LYS A 32 -16.05 2.67 1.64
N ILE A 33 -14.80 2.66 2.08
CA ILE A 33 -14.34 1.79 3.17
C ILE A 33 -15.19 1.95 4.43
N PRO A 34 -15.48 3.17 4.93
CA PRO A 34 -16.28 3.33 6.13
C PRO A 34 -17.68 2.70 6.03
N GLU A 35 -18.38 2.93 4.94
CA GLU A 35 -19.72 2.38 4.73
C GLU A 35 -19.69 0.86 4.59
N CYS A 36 -18.70 0.32 3.88
CA CYS A 36 -18.55 -1.12 3.74
C CYS A 36 -18.38 -1.80 5.11
N ILE A 37 -17.49 -1.29 5.93
CA ILE A 37 -17.20 -1.87 7.26
C ILE A 37 -18.37 -1.70 8.19
N MET A 38 -18.89 -0.48 8.36
CA MET A 38 -19.96 -0.19 9.32
C MET A 38 -21.27 -0.86 8.97
N ASN A 39 -21.65 -0.88 7.70
CA ASN A 39 -22.91 -1.46 7.25
C ASN A 39 -22.82 -2.97 7.00
N GLY A 40 -21.61 -3.49 6.84
CA GLY A 40 -21.37 -4.90 6.55
C GLY A 40 -21.91 -5.38 5.18
N LYS A 41 -22.56 -4.49 4.42
CA LYS A 41 -23.00 -4.68 3.03
C LYS A 41 -23.08 -3.31 2.37
N PHE A 42 -22.54 -3.19 1.16
CA PHE A 42 -22.59 -1.95 0.40
C PHE A 42 -22.48 -2.23 -1.11
N GLU A 43 -23.19 -1.46 -1.91
CA GLU A 43 -23.18 -1.57 -3.37
C GLU A 43 -22.84 -0.21 -3.97
N TRP A 44 -22.06 -0.20 -5.05
CA TRP A 44 -21.71 1.02 -5.77
C TRP A 44 -21.37 0.74 -7.22
N TYR A 45 -21.29 1.79 -8.01
CA TYR A 45 -20.82 1.73 -9.38
C TYR A 45 -19.42 2.34 -9.49
N GLY A 46 -18.63 1.77 -10.38
CA GLY A 46 -17.30 2.26 -10.71
C GLY A 46 -16.18 1.78 -9.77
N LYS A 47 -15.02 1.60 -10.34
CA LYS A 47 -13.82 1.11 -9.65
C LYS A 47 -13.28 2.07 -8.58
N GLY A 48 -13.77 3.33 -8.58
CA GLY A 48 -13.39 4.33 -7.57
C GLY A 48 -12.07 5.03 -7.80
N PHE A 49 -11.42 4.73 -8.91
CA PHE A 49 -10.22 5.40 -9.38
C PHE A 49 -10.48 6.05 -10.73
N CYS A 50 -9.58 6.91 -11.17
CA CYS A 50 -9.63 7.58 -12.46
C CYS A 50 -9.55 6.56 -13.62
N GLY A 51 -10.54 5.74 -13.76
CA GLY A 51 -10.73 4.93 -14.96
C GLY A 51 -11.33 5.82 -16.03
N ASN A 52 -10.63 5.99 -17.13
CA ASN A 52 -11.15 6.75 -18.26
C ASN A 52 -12.14 5.95 -19.09
N ALA A 53 -12.24 4.66 -18.88
CA ALA A 53 -13.15 3.79 -19.58
C ALA A 53 -14.53 3.82 -18.94
N ILE A 54 -15.56 4.01 -19.77
CA ILE A 54 -16.95 3.99 -19.34
C ILE A 54 -17.28 2.67 -18.62
N GLU A 55 -16.75 1.57 -19.10
CA GLU A 55 -16.93 0.24 -18.53
C GLU A 55 -16.50 0.17 -17.07
N THR A 56 -15.36 0.78 -16.73
CA THR A 56 -14.86 0.78 -15.36
C THR A 56 -15.65 1.68 -14.43
N GLN A 57 -16.35 2.68 -14.97
CA GLN A 57 -17.19 3.58 -14.19
C GLN A 57 -18.61 3.05 -14.00
N MET A 58 -19.11 2.27 -14.94
CA MET A 58 -20.48 1.76 -14.92
C MET A 58 -20.59 0.33 -14.40
N HIS A 59 -19.46 -0.31 -14.12
CA HIS A 59 -19.48 -1.66 -13.58
C HIS A 59 -19.98 -1.65 -12.13
N PRO A 60 -20.97 -2.50 -11.78
CA PRO A 60 -21.45 -2.63 -10.42
C PRO A 60 -20.44 -3.41 -9.56
N TYR A 61 -20.27 -2.95 -8.34
CA TYR A 61 -19.47 -3.59 -7.30
C TYR A 61 -20.32 -3.78 -6.05
N GLN A 62 -20.00 -4.79 -5.28
CA GLN A 62 -20.63 -5.05 -3.99
C GLN A 62 -19.59 -5.41 -2.93
N TYR A 63 -19.92 -5.11 -1.70
CA TYR A 63 -19.19 -5.53 -0.52
C TYR A 63 -20.11 -6.32 0.43
N PRO A 64 -19.72 -7.48 0.97
CA PRO A 64 -18.57 -8.26 0.52
C PRO A 64 -18.72 -8.71 -0.93
N ALA A 65 -17.60 -8.83 -1.64
CA ALA A 65 -17.60 -9.42 -2.97
C ALA A 65 -18.00 -10.91 -2.89
N PRO A 66 -18.59 -11.49 -3.93
CA PRO A 66 -18.98 -12.89 -3.92
C PRO A 66 -17.82 -13.81 -3.55
N GLY A 67 -18.03 -14.66 -2.54
CA GLY A 67 -16.99 -15.56 -2.02
C GLY A 67 -16.04 -14.96 -0.99
N TYR A 68 -16.18 -13.67 -0.66
CA TYR A 68 -15.35 -12.99 0.33
C TYR A 68 -16.10 -12.70 1.64
N GLY A 69 -15.36 -12.70 2.73
CA GLY A 69 -15.86 -12.31 4.05
C GLY A 69 -15.85 -10.79 4.25
N LYS A 70 -16.50 -10.38 5.35
CA LYS A 70 -16.41 -9.00 5.83
C LYS A 70 -15.02 -8.70 6.37
N ILE A 71 -14.59 -7.45 6.21
CA ILE A 71 -13.35 -6.96 6.83
C ILE A 71 -13.56 -6.89 8.34
N LYS A 72 -12.68 -7.53 9.08
CA LYS A 72 -12.63 -7.55 10.54
C LYS A 72 -11.39 -6.88 11.09
N MET A 73 -10.30 -6.86 10.31
CA MET A 73 -9.06 -6.23 10.65
C MET A 73 -8.71 -5.17 9.61
N TYR A 74 -8.23 -4.03 10.08
CA TYR A 74 -7.74 -2.96 9.23
C TYR A 74 -6.29 -2.63 9.56
N TRP A 75 -5.40 -2.89 8.61
CA TRP A 75 -4.00 -2.51 8.72
C TRP A 75 -3.78 -1.24 7.94
N LYS A 76 -3.58 -0.15 8.65
CA LYS A 76 -3.30 1.16 8.06
C LYS A 76 -1.79 1.41 8.06
N TYR A 77 -1.25 1.67 6.89
CA TYR A 77 0.13 2.14 6.74
C TYR A 77 0.17 3.39 5.87
N GLY A 78 1.26 4.14 5.97
CA GLY A 78 1.45 5.36 5.19
C GLY A 78 0.50 6.49 5.59
N GLY A 79 0.25 7.42 4.67
CA GLY A 79 -0.47 8.66 4.96
C GLY A 79 -1.87 8.49 5.55
N PRO A 80 -2.31 9.39 6.42
CA PRO A 80 -3.55 9.27 7.18
C PRO A 80 -4.79 9.38 6.29
N HIS A 81 -5.83 8.64 6.62
CA HIS A 81 -7.18 8.88 6.08
C HIS A 81 -7.89 9.98 6.85
N ILE A 82 -7.73 10.00 8.19
CA ILE A 82 -8.21 11.09 9.03
C ILE A 82 -7.40 12.34 8.71
N GLY A 83 -8.08 13.37 8.27
CA GLY A 83 -7.46 14.62 7.83
C GLY A 83 -7.19 14.72 6.32
N THR A 84 -7.13 13.61 5.58
CA THR A 84 -6.90 13.64 4.13
C THR A 84 -8.12 13.22 3.31
N MET A 85 -9.02 12.42 3.87
CA MET A 85 -10.22 11.99 3.16
C MET A 85 -11.40 12.91 3.43
N THR A 86 -12.26 13.07 2.44
CA THR A 86 -13.50 13.83 2.59
C THR A 86 -14.41 13.18 3.63
N ALA A 87 -15.11 14.01 4.41
CA ALA A 87 -15.99 13.61 5.49
C ALA A 87 -15.29 12.66 6.49
N THR A 88 -14.15 13.09 6.97
CA THR A 88 -13.24 12.32 7.82
C THR A 88 -13.88 11.70 9.06
N ASN A 89 -14.94 12.32 9.59
CA ASN A 89 -15.70 11.77 10.73
C ASN A 89 -16.28 10.37 10.47
N ARG A 90 -16.48 9.99 9.22
CA ARG A 90 -16.93 8.64 8.87
C ARG A 90 -15.85 7.60 9.16
N TYR A 91 -14.58 7.96 8.94
CA TYR A 91 -13.45 7.11 9.29
C TYR A 91 -13.31 6.96 10.80
N ALA A 92 -13.45 8.05 11.55
CA ALA A 92 -13.44 7.97 13.01
C ALA A 92 -14.54 7.04 13.54
N LYS A 93 -15.76 7.15 13.00
CA LYS A 93 -16.86 6.23 13.32
C LYS A 93 -16.58 4.79 12.92
N MET A 94 -15.95 4.57 11.79
CA MET A 94 -15.53 3.23 11.34
C MET A 94 -14.55 2.60 12.31
N TYR A 95 -13.51 3.34 12.70
CA TYR A 95 -12.48 2.84 13.62
C TYR A 95 -13.02 2.51 15.01
N THR A 96 -14.11 3.14 15.44
CA THR A 96 -14.78 2.85 16.72
C THR A 96 -15.97 1.93 16.57
N SER A 97 -16.21 1.38 15.38
CA SER A 97 -17.33 0.48 15.10
C SER A 97 -17.06 -0.94 15.61
N GLU A 98 -18.04 -1.55 16.24
CA GLU A 98 -18.01 -2.97 16.63
C GLU A 98 -17.81 -3.93 15.43
N SER A 99 -18.07 -3.47 14.22
CA SER A 99 -17.85 -4.24 12.99
C SER A 99 -16.39 -4.42 12.66
N LEU A 100 -15.50 -3.56 13.19
CA LEU A 100 -14.05 -3.61 12.98
C LEU A 100 -13.41 -4.13 14.28
N GLU A 101 -12.97 -5.39 14.25
CA GLU A 101 -12.51 -6.09 15.44
C GLU A 101 -11.08 -5.74 15.85
N PHE A 102 -10.25 -5.30 14.89
CA PHE A 102 -8.82 -5.06 15.13
C PHE A 102 -8.24 -4.02 14.18
N VAL A 103 -7.48 -3.09 14.72
CA VAL A 103 -6.83 -2.01 13.96
C VAL A 103 -5.33 -2.00 14.24
N VAL A 104 -4.54 -2.11 13.18
CA VAL A 104 -3.09 -1.91 13.23
C VAL A 104 -2.76 -0.60 12.52
N ASN A 105 -1.95 0.23 13.14
CA ASN A 105 -1.37 1.39 12.50
C ASN A 105 0.15 1.27 12.41
N GLN A 106 0.66 1.42 11.19
CA GLN A 106 2.09 1.44 10.87
C GLN A 106 2.42 2.81 10.30
N SER A 107 3.05 3.65 11.09
CA SER A 107 3.34 5.03 10.71
C SER A 107 4.64 5.53 11.33
N ILE A 108 5.22 6.53 10.68
CA ILE A 108 6.40 7.27 11.18
C ILE A 108 6.03 8.35 12.19
N TRP A 109 4.76 8.74 12.25
CA TRP A 109 4.24 9.78 13.12
C TRP A 109 3.05 9.30 13.91
N PHE A 110 2.88 9.85 15.10
CA PHE A 110 1.67 9.68 15.89
C PHE A 110 0.57 10.60 15.33
N GLU A 111 -0.08 10.15 14.28
CA GLU A 111 -1.10 10.92 13.55
C GLU A 111 -2.51 10.36 13.78
N GLY A 112 -3.51 10.95 13.15
CA GLY A 112 -4.93 10.76 13.44
C GLY A 112 -5.41 9.32 13.69
N GLU A 113 -5.06 8.37 12.82
CA GLU A 113 -5.48 6.97 12.94
C GLU A 113 -4.82 6.23 14.10
N VAL A 114 -3.64 6.64 14.52
CA VAL A 114 -2.91 5.99 15.61
C VAL A 114 -3.74 5.99 16.89
N MET A 115 -4.55 7.02 17.10
CA MET A 115 -5.44 7.12 18.28
C MET A 115 -6.53 6.05 18.34
N PHE A 116 -6.78 5.37 17.23
CA PHE A 116 -7.80 4.32 17.11
C PHE A 116 -7.19 2.92 16.97
N ALA A 117 -5.87 2.81 16.99
CA ALA A 117 -5.19 1.54 16.77
C ALA A 117 -5.12 0.70 18.05
N ASP A 118 -5.37 -0.60 17.93
CA ASP A 118 -5.10 -1.58 18.97
C ASP A 118 -3.61 -1.90 19.08
N VAL A 119 -2.91 -1.84 17.93
CA VAL A 119 -1.46 -2.04 17.86
C VAL A 119 -0.84 -0.93 17.00
N ILE A 120 0.21 -0.34 17.54
CA ILE A 120 1.02 0.67 16.84
C ILE A 120 2.37 0.04 16.51
N LEU A 121 2.73 0.10 15.23
CA LEU A 121 4.03 -0.34 14.73
C LEU A 121 4.80 0.90 14.25
N PRO A 122 5.76 1.40 15.03
CA PRO A 122 6.56 2.55 14.61
C PRO A 122 7.42 2.18 13.41
N ALA A 123 7.25 2.91 12.32
CA ALA A 123 7.99 2.70 11.09
C ALA A 123 9.16 3.68 10.98
N CYS A 124 10.22 3.24 10.34
CA CYS A 124 11.37 4.08 10.01
C CYS A 124 11.02 5.20 9.03
N THR A 125 11.62 6.34 9.23
CA THR A 125 11.68 7.41 8.23
C THR A 125 12.60 7.01 7.08
N ASN A 126 12.59 7.80 6.01
CA ASN A 126 13.49 7.57 4.87
C ASN A 126 14.97 7.72 5.23
N TYR A 127 15.32 8.37 6.32
CA TYR A 127 16.71 8.50 6.79
C TYR A 127 17.21 7.26 7.55
N GLU A 128 16.30 6.45 8.05
CA GLU A 128 16.56 5.31 8.91
C GLU A 128 16.58 3.97 8.19
N ARG A 129 16.28 3.96 6.87
CA ARG A 129 16.17 2.76 6.06
C ARG A 129 16.80 2.93 4.68
N TRP A 130 17.06 1.82 4.01
CA TRP A 130 17.38 1.79 2.59
C TRP A 130 16.11 1.76 1.78
N ASP A 131 16.06 2.53 0.71
CA ASP A 131 14.95 2.49 -0.22
C ASP A 131 15.41 2.91 -1.62
N ILE A 132 14.61 2.57 -2.61
CA ILE A 132 14.82 2.99 -3.98
C ILE A 132 13.48 3.42 -4.56
N SER A 133 13.45 4.56 -5.20
CA SER A 133 12.21 5.06 -5.79
C SER A 133 12.42 5.60 -7.19
N GLU A 134 11.40 5.43 -7.99
CA GLU A 134 11.22 6.17 -9.23
C GLU A 134 10.60 7.51 -8.88
N PHE A 135 11.38 8.56 -8.97
CA PHE A 135 10.92 9.87 -8.57
C PHE A 135 9.84 10.44 -9.49
N ALA A 136 9.00 11.26 -8.91
CA ALA A 136 7.90 12.01 -9.48
C ALA A 136 6.64 11.21 -9.73
N ASN A 137 6.48 10.06 -9.10
CA ASN A 137 5.24 9.39 -9.25
C ASN A 137 4.76 8.69 -8.00
N CYS A 138 3.69 9.19 -7.48
CA CYS A 138 2.95 8.54 -6.42
C CYS A 138 2.00 7.45 -6.93
N SER A 139 2.03 7.14 -8.20
CA SER A 139 1.02 6.33 -8.86
C SER A 139 1.33 4.85 -8.90
N GLY A 140 2.34 4.38 -8.22
CA GLY A 140 2.68 2.97 -8.13
C GLY A 140 1.53 2.05 -7.68
N TYR A 141 0.43 2.64 -7.31
CA TYR A 141 -0.78 1.93 -6.87
C TYR A 141 -1.68 1.45 -7.99
N ILE A 142 -1.56 2.01 -9.20
CA ILE A 142 -2.61 1.80 -10.20
C ILE A 142 -1.98 1.54 -11.55
N PRO A 143 -1.66 0.29 -11.82
CA PRO A 143 -0.97 -0.08 -13.04
C PRO A 143 -1.77 0.19 -14.30
N ASP A 144 -3.08 0.24 -14.23
CA ASP A 144 -3.89 0.19 -15.44
C ASP A 144 -4.47 1.51 -15.90
N ASN A 145 -4.55 2.53 -15.04
CA ASN A 145 -5.37 3.70 -15.33
C ASN A 145 -4.74 5.05 -14.99
N PHE A 146 -3.52 5.09 -14.57
CA PHE A 146 -2.93 6.33 -14.09
C PHE A 146 -1.73 6.77 -14.89
N GLN A 147 -1.93 7.81 -15.67
CA GLN A 147 -0.90 8.40 -16.50
C GLN A 147 -0.11 9.45 -15.75
N MET A 148 0.61 9.04 -14.73
CA MET A 148 1.43 10.00 -14.03
C MET A 148 2.84 9.51 -13.96
N ALA A 149 3.58 9.60 -14.98
CA ALA A 149 4.93 9.17 -14.79
C ALA A 149 5.89 9.96 -15.59
N ASN A 150 6.79 10.47 -14.89
CA ASN A 150 8.03 10.88 -15.43
C ASN A 150 9.14 10.15 -14.67
N ASN A 151 9.29 8.88 -14.95
CA ASN A 151 10.28 8.01 -14.30
C ASN A 151 11.66 8.21 -14.90
N ARG A 152 12.09 9.45 -15.03
CA ARG A 152 13.41 9.77 -15.58
C ARG A 152 14.51 9.72 -14.54
N VAL A 153 14.14 9.60 -13.28
CA VAL A 153 15.06 9.61 -12.16
C VAL A 153 14.79 8.43 -11.25
N ILE A 154 15.81 7.64 -11.03
CA ILE A 154 15.83 6.62 -9.97
C ILE A 154 16.64 7.20 -8.83
N SER A 155 16.04 7.26 -7.66
CA SER A 155 16.69 7.77 -6.46
C SER A 155 16.99 6.64 -5.49
N LEU A 156 18.24 6.47 -5.14
CA LEU A 156 18.64 5.68 -3.99
C LEU A 156 18.45 6.54 -2.73
N GLN A 157 17.67 6.06 -1.82
CA GLN A 157 17.52 6.63 -0.49
C GLN A 157 18.43 5.86 0.46
N ALA A 158 19.60 6.43 0.72
CA ALA A 158 20.57 5.79 1.59
C ALA A 158 20.18 5.96 3.06
N LYS A 159 20.30 4.90 3.82
CA LYS A 159 20.19 4.94 5.27
C LYS A 159 21.27 5.85 5.82
N CYS A 160 20.88 6.88 6.55
CA CYS A 160 21.77 7.90 7.10
C CYS A 160 21.99 7.74 8.60
N ILE A 161 21.01 7.21 9.31
CA ILE A 161 21.05 7.01 10.77
C ILE A 161 20.45 5.64 11.12
N GLU A 162 20.76 5.15 12.30
CA GLU A 162 20.09 3.97 12.82
C GLU A 162 18.66 4.28 13.22
N PRO A 163 17.74 3.28 13.14
CA PRO A 163 16.36 3.46 13.57
C PRO A 163 16.27 4.03 14.98
N LEU A 164 15.41 5.02 15.17
CA LEU A 164 15.20 5.67 16.46
C LEU A 164 14.18 4.90 17.31
N GLY A 165 14.50 4.69 18.58
CA GLY A 165 13.63 3.98 19.50
C GLY A 165 13.34 2.55 19.06
N GLU A 166 12.07 2.21 18.93
CA GLU A 166 11.62 0.88 18.51
C GLU A 166 11.23 0.82 17.02
N SER A 167 11.50 1.88 16.26
CA SER A 167 11.13 1.93 14.85
C SER A 167 11.87 0.84 14.04
N LYS A 168 11.17 0.33 13.04
CA LYS A 168 11.70 -0.66 12.10
C LYS A 168 11.30 -0.28 10.69
N SER A 169 12.10 -0.69 9.72
CA SER A 169 11.70 -0.52 8.33
C SER A 169 10.43 -1.30 8.04
N ASP A 170 9.68 -0.88 7.03
CA ASP A 170 8.49 -1.60 6.60
C ASP A 170 8.85 -3.06 6.23
N TYR A 171 10.01 -3.25 5.62
CA TYR A 171 10.52 -4.59 5.30
C TYR A 171 10.73 -5.43 6.56
N ASP A 172 11.40 -4.89 7.58
CA ASP A 172 11.67 -5.61 8.83
C ASP A 172 10.39 -5.95 9.60
N ILE A 173 9.41 -5.03 9.60
CA ILE A 173 8.10 -5.29 10.20
C ILE A 173 7.45 -6.50 9.55
N TYR A 174 7.40 -6.55 8.23
CA TYR A 174 6.80 -7.68 7.51
C TYR A 174 7.65 -8.95 7.59
N ALA A 175 8.96 -8.83 7.63
CA ALA A 175 9.86 -9.98 7.84
C ALA A 175 9.64 -10.63 9.22
N LEU A 176 9.49 -9.82 10.26
CA LEU A 176 9.17 -10.33 11.61
C LEU A 176 7.80 -11.00 11.65
N MET A 177 6.80 -10.42 10.95
CA MET A 177 5.50 -11.04 10.81
C MET A 177 5.57 -12.37 10.07
N SER A 178 6.25 -12.40 8.94
CA SER A 178 6.41 -13.61 8.12
C SER A 178 7.06 -14.74 8.92
N LYS A 179 7.99 -14.39 9.82
CA LYS A 179 8.58 -15.35 10.76
C LYS A 179 7.56 -15.95 11.72
N LYS A 180 6.65 -15.13 12.25
CA LYS A 180 5.55 -15.61 13.10
C LYS A 180 4.55 -16.48 12.34
N LEU A 181 4.37 -16.22 11.06
CA LEU A 181 3.49 -16.99 10.18
C LEU A 181 4.16 -18.25 9.59
N GLY A 182 5.44 -18.48 9.85
CA GLY A 182 6.18 -19.64 9.33
C GLY A 182 6.52 -19.55 7.84
N ILE A 183 6.53 -18.36 7.27
CA ILE A 183 6.81 -18.10 5.83
C ILE A 183 8.01 -17.16 5.63
N TYR A 184 8.90 -17.08 6.62
CA TYR A 184 10.02 -16.15 6.60
C TYR A 184 10.92 -16.30 5.37
N ASP A 185 11.34 -17.53 5.08
CA ASP A 185 12.24 -17.81 3.96
C ASP A 185 11.58 -17.52 2.61
N ILE A 186 10.29 -17.76 2.50
CA ILE A 186 9.51 -17.43 1.28
C ILE A 186 9.40 -15.91 1.11
N PHE A 187 9.23 -15.17 2.20
CA PHE A 187 9.09 -13.72 2.16
C PHE A 187 10.42 -13.03 1.88
N THR A 188 11.48 -13.44 2.58
CA THR A 188 12.78 -12.76 2.51
C THR A 188 13.66 -13.26 1.38
N GLU A 189 13.49 -14.49 0.93
CA GLU A 189 14.41 -15.18 0.02
C GLU A 189 15.89 -15.13 0.50
N GLY A 190 16.08 -15.00 1.82
CA GLY A 190 17.41 -14.87 2.43
C GLY A 190 18.05 -13.48 2.22
N LYS A 191 17.29 -12.50 1.77
CA LYS A 191 17.76 -11.13 1.46
C LYS A 191 17.40 -10.17 2.58
N ASP A 192 18.24 -9.17 2.77
CA ASP A 192 17.92 -7.99 3.57
C ASP A 192 17.33 -6.85 2.71
N GLU A 193 17.04 -5.74 3.33
CA GLU A 193 16.48 -4.56 2.67
C GLU A 193 17.39 -4.02 1.55
N LEU A 194 18.69 -3.94 1.81
CA LEU A 194 19.66 -3.44 0.83
C LEU A 194 19.84 -4.41 -0.34
N ASP A 195 19.76 -5.71 -0.11
CA ASP A 195 19.82 -6.71 -1.15
C ASP A 195 18.62 -6.62 -2.10
N TRP A 196 17.44 -6.33 -1.56
CA TRP A 196 16.27 -6.04 -2.38
C TRP A 196 16.45 -4.77 -3.21
N VAL A 197 16.97 -3.70 -2.62
CA VAL A 197 17.28 -2.45 -3.34
C VAL A 197 18.26 -2.72 -4.49
N LYS A 198 19.34 -3.47 -4.24
CA LYS A 198 20.30 -3.86 -5.27
C LYS A 198 19.65 -4.70 -6.37
N GLN A 199 18.79 -5.64 -6.00
CA GLN A 199 18.07 -6.48 -6.97
C GLN A 199 17.18 -5.63 -7.86
N TYR A 200 16.39 -4.71 -7.30
CA TYR A 200 15.54 -3.81 -8.09
C TYR A 200 16.36 -2.93 -9.03
N TYR A 201 17.45 -2.36 -8.53
CA TYR A 201 18.34 -1.56 -9.36
C TYR A 201 18.96 -2.38 -10.50
N ASN A 202 19.42 -3.59 -10.21
CA ASN A 202 20.05 -4.46 -11.21
C ASN A 202 19.07 -4.94 -12.28
N ALA A 203 17.82 -5.14 -11.90
CA ALA A 203 16.75 -5.54 -12.80
C ALA A 203 16.18 -4.37 -13.61
N THR A 204 16.57 -3.14 -13.28
CA THR A 204 16.11 -1.95 -13.97
C THR A 204 16.76 -1.82 -15.35
N ASP A 205 15.96 -1.54 -16.35
CA ASP A 205 16.42 -1.30 -17.72
C ASP A 205 16.77 0.18 -17.90
N CYS A 206 17.86 0.59 -17.29
CA CYS A 206 18.44 1.93 -17.44
C CYS A 206 19.94 1.84 -17.77
N PRO A 207 20.52 2.84 -18.41
CA PRO A 207 21.98 2.94 -18.55
C PRO A 207 22.63 2.92 -17.16
N LYS A 208 23.59 2.04 -16.97
CA LYS A 208 24.34 1.87 -15.72
C LYS A 208 25.73 2.43 -15.86
#